data_a43173e486e763856dbb572ce085eb23
#
_entry.id   a43173e486e763856dbb572ce085eb23
#
_cell.length_a   1.000
_cell.length_b   1.000
_cell.length_c   1.000
_cell.angle_alpha   90.00
_cell.angle_beta   90.00
_cell.angle_gamma   90.00
#
_symmetry.space_group_name_H-M   'P 1'
#
loop_
_entity.id
_entity.type
_entity.pdbx_description
1 polymer ?
#
loop_
_entity_poly.entity_id
_entity_poly.type
_entity_poly.pdbx_seq_one_letter_code
_entity_poly.pdbx_strand_id
1 'polypeptide(L)'
;MNFNNFTIKSQEAIQKAVELTRRAGSQAIEPVHLLKGVIDEGESLVKFIFQKIGANLQAVSAQIDREIDSLPKVSGGEPYLSRSSNDVLQNALDISKKMGDEYVTLEALLMAIFEINSPA
;
A
#
# COMPACT_ATOMS: atom_id res chain seq x y z
N MET A 1 -14.83 3.23 -1.24
CA MET A 1 -14.54 2.15 -2.21
C MET A 1 -14.91 0.79 -1.64
N ASN A 2 -15.43 -0.06 -2.49
CA ASN A 2 -15.83 -1.40 -2.11
C ASN A 2 -14.62 -2.34 -2.26
N PHE A 3 -14.28 -3.05 -1.18
CA PHE A 3 -13.13 -3.96 -1.18
C PHE A 3 -13.53 -5.43 -1.33
N ASN A 4 -14.74 -5.70 -1.79
CA ASN A 4 -15.21 -7.09 -1.95
C ASN A 4 -14.39 -7.87 -2.98
N ASN A 5 -13.74 -7.18 -3.90
CA ASN A 5 -12.91 -7.81 -4.92
C ASN A 5 -11.44 -7.94 -4.49
N PHE A 6 -11.15 -7.74 -3.22
CA PHE A 6 -9.80 -7.87 -2.67
C PHE A 6 -9.74 -9.10 -1.78
N THR A 7 -8.62 -9.80 -1.80
CA THR A 7 -8.43 -10.94 -0.88
C THR A 7 -8.49 -10.43 0.55
N ILE A 8 -8.76 -11.32 1.48
CA ILE A 8 -8.78 -10.96 2.90
C ILE A 8 -7.44 -10.36 3.31
N LYS A 9 -6.35 -10.95 2.85
CA LYS A 9 -5.00 -10.45 3.16
C LYS A 9 -4.80 -9.03 2.65
N SER A 10 -5.28 -8.74 1.44
CA SER A 10 -5.21 -7.40 0.87
C SER A 10 -6.07 -6.41 1.64
N GLN A 11 -7.26 -6.85 2.06
CA GLN A 11 -8.13 -6.01 2.89
C GLN A 11 -7.46 -5.69 4.22
N GLU A 12 -6.78 -6.67 4.83
CA GLU A 12 -6.05 -6.46 6.07
C GLU A 12 -4.91 -5.45 5.90
N ALA A 13 -4.21 -5.52 4.76
CA ALA A 13 -3.13 -4.57 4.46
C ALA A 13 -3.68 -3.14 4.34
N ILE A 14 -4.82 -2.98 3.66
CA ILE A 14 -5.47 -1.67 3.53
C ILE A 14 -5.94 -1.17 4.90
N GLN A 15 -6.53 -2.06 5.70
CA GLN A 15 -6.97 -1.70 7.04
C GLN A 15 -5.79 -1.27 7.92
N LYS A 16 -4.67 -1.94 7.77
CA LYS A 16 -3.43 -1.57 8.47
C LYS A 16 -2.97 -0.18 8.05
N ALA A 17 -3.07 0.14 6.76
CA ALA A 17 -2.72 1.45 6.25
C ALA A 17 -3.60 2.55 6.86
N VAL A 18 -4.90 2.27 7.02
CA VAL A 18 -5.83 3.21 7.66
C VAL A 18 -5.38 3.49 9.09
N GLU A 19 -5.05 2.44 9.84
CA GLU A 19 -4.60 2.58 11.22
C GLU A 19 -3.27 3.33 11.34
N LEU A 20 -2.34 3.04 10.43
CA LEU A 20 -1.04 3.71 10.40
C LEU A 20 -1.22 5.21 10.14
N THR A 21 -2.12 5.56 9.23
CA THR A 21 -2.42 6.96 8.93
C THR A 21 -2.97 7.67 10.16
N ARG A 22 -3.92 7.04 10.83
CA ARG A 22 -4.53 7.61 12.05
C ARG A 22 -3.48 7.77 13.14
N ARG A 23 -2.67 6.74 13.36
CA ARG A 23 -1.65 6.73 14.41
C ARG A 23 -0.57 7.77 14.16
N ALA A 24 -0.22 7.99 12.90
CA ALA A 24 0.78 8.99 12.53
C ALA A 24 0.25 10.43 12.60
N GLY A 25 -1.04 10.60 12.85
CA GLY A 25 -1.65 11.92 12.94
C GLY A 25 -1.96 12.54 11.60
N SER A 26 -1.94 11.76 10.52
CA SER A 26 -2.31 12.23 9.18
C SER A 26 -3.75 11.86 8.89
N GLN A 27 -4.35 12.50 7.90
CA GLN A 27 -5.72 12.23 7.52
C GLN A 27 -5.81 11.55 6.17
N ALA A 28 -4.99 11.98 5.21
CA ALA A 28 -4.96 11.36 3.89
C ALA A 28 -4.14 10.07 3.92
N ILE A 29 -4.77 8.97 3.51
CA ILE A 29 -4.08 7.68 3.38
C ILE A 29 -3.32 7.71 2.05
N GLU A 30 -2.01 7.82 2.11
CA GLU A 30 -1.15 7.93 0.93
C GLU A 30 -0.62 6.56 0.50
N PRO A 31 -0.11 6.44 -0.74
CA PRO A 31 0.49 5.17 -1.18
C PRO A 31 1.58 4.65 -0.25
N VAL A 32 2.32 5.53 0.41
CA VAL A 32 3.35 5.11 1.36
C VAL A 32 2.73 4.37 2.57
N HIS A 33 1.53 4.76 2.99
CA HIS A 33 0.82 4.05 4.04
C HIS A 33 0.36 2.67 3.54
N LEU A 34 -0.13 2.61 2.30
CA LEU A 34 -0.52 1.33 1.69
C LEU A 34 0.66 0.39 1.60
N LEU A 35 1.82 0.91 1.18
CA LEU A 35 3.03 0.11 1.08
C LEU A 35 3.45 -0.46 2.43
N LYS A 36 3.42 0.36 3.47
CA LYS A 36 3.75 -0.13 4.81
C LYS A 36 2.76 -1.20 5.27
N GLY A 37 1.48 -1.02 4.99
CA GLY A 37 0.48 -2.02 5.30
C GLY A 37 0.75 -3.35 4.62
N VAL A 38 1.13 -3.32 3.34
CA VAL A 38 1.48 -4.53 2.59
C VAL A 38 2.73 -5.20 3.18
N ILE A 39 3.75 -4.42 3.53
CA ILE A 39 4.98 -4.95 4.12
C ILE A 39 4.65 -5.63 5.45
N ASP A 40 3.86 -4.99 6.29
CA ASP A 40 3.54 -5.53 7.62
C ASP A 40 2.66 -6.79 7.53
N GLU A 41 1.71 -6.82 6.60
CA GLU A 41 0.78 -7.96 6.49
C GLU A 41 1.33 -9.10 5.64
N GLY A 42 2.23 -8.81 4.71
CA GLY A 42 2.78 -9.82 3.81
C GLY A 42 4.28 -9.90 3.85
N GLU A 43 4.87 -9.93 5.03
CA GLU A 43 6.33 -9.89 5.21
C GLU A 43 7.06 -10.94 4.39
N SER A 44 6.60 -12.18 4.39
CA SER A 44 7.25 -13.26 3.65
C SER A 44 7.26 -13.01 2.15
N LEU A 45 6.11 -12.58 1.62
CA LEU A 45 5.98 -12.27 0.19
C LEU A 45 6.87 -11.10 -0.19
N VAL A 46 6.87 -10.05 0.63
CA VAL A 46 7.64 -8.84 0.35
C VAL A 46 9.14 -9.16 0.39
N LYS A 47 9.59 -9.92 1.39
CA LYS A 47 10.99 -10.35 1.47
C LYS A 47 11.40 -11.14 0.23
N PHE A 48 10.55 -12.06 -0.21
CA PHE A 48 10.81 -12.88 -1.39
C PHE A 48 10.98 -11.99 -2.63
N ILE A 49 10.05 -11.07 -2.84
CA ILE A 49 10.08 -10.18 -4.00
C ILE A 49 11.31 -9.27 -3.96
N PHE A 50 11.61 -8.68 -2.80
CA PHE A 50 12.77 -7.79 -2.66
C PHE A 50 14.07 -8.52 -2.92
N GLN A 51 14.20 -9.79 -2.46
CA GLN A 51 15.36 -10.59 -2.77
C GLN A 51 15.50 -10.84 -4.27
N LYS A 52 14.38 -11.13 -4.93
CA LYS A 52 14.38 -11.41 -6.36
C LYS A 52 14.86 -10.20 -7.19
N ILE A 53 14.47 -9.00 -6.79
CA ILE A 53 14.85 -7.80 -7.54
C ILE A 53 16.14 -7.16 -7.03
N GLY A 54 16.73 -7.73 -5.98
CA GLY A 54 17.99 -7.23 -5.43
C GLY A 54 17.86 -5.95 -4.64
N ALA A 55 16.67 -5.65 -4.13
CA ALA A 55 16.43 -4.45 -3.33
C ALA A 55 16.60 -4.73 -1.85
N ASN A 56 16.99 -3.69 -1.10
CA ASN A 56 17.19 -3.79 0.34
C ASN A 56 15.92 -3.37 1.08
N LEU A 57 15.23 -4.35 1.65
CA LEU A 57 13.95 -4.10 2.33
C LEU A 57 14.13 -3.19 3.55
N GLN A 58 15.21 -3.38 4.31
CA GLN A 58 15.45 -2.55 5.50
C GLN A 58 15.63 -1.08 5.13
N ALA A 59 16.37 -0.81 4.06
CA ALA A 59 16.57 0.56 3.59
C ALA A 59 15.26 1.19 3.12
N VAL A 60 14.46 0.42 2.38
CA VAL A 60 13.16 0.89 1.89
C VAL A 60 12.22 1.15 3.07
N SER A 61 12.19 0.25 4.04
CA SER A 61 11.34 0.42 5.24
C SER A 61 11.72 1.68 6.02
N ALA A 62 13.00 1.95 6.16
CA ALA A 62 13.47 3.16 6.83
C ALA A 62 13.04 4.42 6.08
N GLN A 63 13.11 4.38 4.75
CA GLN A 63 12.67 5.49 3.89
C GLN A 63 11.17 5.73 4.04
N ILE A 64 10.39 4.65 4.06
CA ILE A 64 8.94 4.72 4.23
C ILE A 64 8.61 5.40 5.57
N ASP A 65 9.28 5.00 6.64
CA ASP A 65 9.04 5.57 7.96
C ASP A 65 9.35 7.06 7.97
N ARG A 66 10.43 7.48 7.32
CA ARG A 66 10.78 8.89 7.20
C ARG A 66 9.72 9.67 6.43
N GLU A 67 9.23 9.10 5.33
CA GLU A 67 8.19 9.75 4.53
C GLU A 67 6.90 9.92 5.32
N ILE A 68 6.50 8.87 6.06
CA ILE A 68 5.29 8.94 6.89
C ILE A 68 5.44 10.02 7.95
N ASP A 69 6.61 10.10 8.59
CA ASP A 69 6.86 11.12 9.61
C ASP A 69 6.85 12.53 9.05
N SER A 70 7.17 12.70 7.77
CA SER A 70 7.22 14.02 7.13
C SER A 70 5.87 14.51 6.63
N LEU A 71 4.85 13.64 6.61
CA LEU A 71 3.53 14.02 6.12
C LEU A 71 2.83 14.98 7.08
N PRO A 72 1.94 15.87 6.55
CA PRO A 72 1.23 16.82 7.40
C PRO A 72 0.45 16.13 8.51
N LYS A 73 0.49 16.72 9.70
CA LYS A 73 -0.29 16.26 10.85
C LYS A 73 -1.53 17.15 10.95
N VAL A 74 -2.69 16.52 11.13
CA VAL A 74 -3.95 17.23 11.31
C VAL A 74 -4.66 16.66 12.53
N SER A 75 -5.48 17.45 13.20
CA SER A 75 -6.24 16.99 14.34
C SER A 75 -7.68 16.74 13.93
N GLY A 76 -8.20 15.59 14.32
CA GLY A 76 -9.60 15.22 14.05
C GLY A 76 -9.80 14.73 12.63
N GLY A 77 -11.02 14.27 12.38
CA GLY A 77 -11.41 13.77 11.07
C GLY A 77 -11.04 12.31 10.85
N GLU A 78 -11.84 11.64 10.03
CA GLU A 78 -11.60 10.26 9.67
C GLU A 78 -10.58 10.19 8.54
N PRO A 79 -9.69 9.19 8.55
CA PRO A 79 -8.79 8.97 7.42
C PRO A 79 -9.57 8.70 6.13
N TYR A 80 -9.04 9.21 5.03
CA TYR A 80 -9.63 9.00 3.71
C TYR A 80 -8.51 8.68 2.72
N LEU A 81 -8.87 7.94 1.66
CA LEU A 81 -7.91 7.62 0.60
C LEU A 81 -7.59 8.86 -0.22
N SER A 82 -6.31 9.17 -0.35
CA SER A 82 -5.88 10.24 -1.25
C SER A 82 -6.20 9.85 -2.69
N ARG A 83 -6.13 10.83 -3.59
CA ARG A 83 -6.33 10.56 -5.01
C ARG A 83 -5.30 9.54 -5.52
N SER A 84 -4.05 9.70 -5.13
CA SER A 84 -2.99 8.75 -5.50
C SER A 84 -3.28 7.35 -5.01
N SER A 85 -3.79 7.21 -3.78
CA SER A 85 -4.15 5.91 -3.24
C SER A 85 -5.34 5.28 -3.97
N ASN A 86 -6.34 6.09 -4.33
CA ASN A 86 -7.44 5.59 -5.15
C ASN A 86 -6.94 5.08 -6.50
N ASP A 87 -5.98 5.79 -7.10
CA ASP A 87 -5.38 5.37 -8.37
C ASP A 87 -4.63 4.06 -8.21
N VAL A 88 -3.90 3.88 -7.11
CA VAL A 88 -3.22 2.61 -6.81
C VAL A 88 -4.22 1.46 -6.74
N LEU A 89 -5.32 1.65 -6.00
CA LEU A 89 -6.31 0.59 -5.85
C LEU A 89 -7.00 0.26 -7.16
N GLN A 90 -7.30 1.28 -7.97
CA GLN A 90 -7.88 1.05 -9.29
C GLN A 90 -6.90 0.30 -10.20
N ASN A 91 -5.63 0.67 -10.17
CA ASN A 91 -4.60 -0.01 -10.95
C ASN A 91 -4.42 -1.45 -10.49
N ALA A 92 -4.53 -1.71 -9.19
CA ALA A 92 -4.45 -3.08 -8.67
C ALA A 92 -5.60 -3.95 -9.21
N LEU A 93 -6.80 -3.38 -9.32
CA LEU A 93 -7.93 -4.08 -9.94
C LEU A 93 -7.64 -4.41 -11.40
N ASP A 94 -7.07 -3.47 -12.14
CA ASP A 94 -6.72 -3.67 -13.55
C ASP A 94 -5.66 -4.76 -13.71
N ILE A 95 -4.64 -4.75 -12.85
CA ILE A 95 -3.59 -5.77 -12.86
C ILE A 95 -4.18 -7.15 -12.61
N SER A 96 -5.07 -7.26 -11.62
CA SER A 96 -5.71 -8.54 -11.31
C SER A 96 -6.49 -9.09 -12.49
N LYS A 97 -7.21 -8.24 -13.20
CA LYS A 97 -7.97 -8.66 -14.39
C LYS A 97 -7.04 -9.17 -15.47
N LYS A 98 -5.93 -8.50 -15.70
CA LYS A 98 -4.94 -8.92 -16.70
C LYS A 98 -4.30 -10.25 -16.34
N MET A 99 -4.13 -10.52 -15.05
CA MET A 99 -3.57 -11.78 -14.56
C MET A 99 -4.61 -12.89 -14.51
N GLY A 100 -5.87 -12.58 -14.76
CA GLY A 100 -6.94 -13.57 -14.71
C GLY A 100 -7.38 -13.90 -13.29
N ASP A 101 -7.04 -13.07 -12.33
CA ASP A 101 -7.41 -13.26 -10.92
C ASP A 101 -8.79 -12.65 -10.64
N GLU A 102 -9.58 -13.36 -9.86
CA GLU A 102 -10.89 -12.89 -9.44
C GLU A 102 -10.78 -11.82 -8.36
N TYR A 103 -9.73 -11.91 -7.52
CA TYR A 103 -9.54 -11.02 -6.39
C TYR A 103 -8.16 -10.36 -6.47
N VAL A 104 -8.09 -9.12 -5.97
CA VAL A 104 -6.81 -8.41 -5.87
C VAL A 104 -5.98 -9.02 -4.77
N THR A 105 -4.81 -9.55 -5.12
CA THR A 105 -3.87 -10.16 -4.18
C THR A 105 -2.90 -9.10 -3.63
N LEU A 106 -2.18 -9.45 -2.57
CA LEU A 106 -1.12 -8.58 -2.05
C LEU A 106 -0.08 -8.28 -3.12
N GLU A 107 0.25 -9.28 -3.95
CA GLU A 107 1.22 -9.10 -5.02
C GLU A 107 0.75 -8.05 -6.01
N ALA A 108 -0.52 -8.13 -6.43
CA ALA A 108 -1.08 -7.15 -7.37
C ALA A 108 -1.11 -5.75 -6.74
N LEU A 109 -1.44 -5.67 -5.46
CA LEU A 109 -1.46 -4.41 -4.74
C LEU A 109 -0.05 -3.80 -4.67
N LEU A 110 0.95 -4.62 -4.36
CA LEU A 110 2.35 -4.19 -4.30
C LEU A 110 2.83 -3.69 -5.67
N MET A 111 2.50 -4.43 -6.73
CA MET A 111 2.85 -4.02 -8.10
C MET A 111 2.23 -2.68 -8.46
N ALA A 112 0.96 -2.46 -8.08
CA ALA A 112 0.27 -1.21 -8.34
C ALA A 112 0.93 -0.04 -7.64
N ILE A 113 1.39 -0.25 -6.40
CA ILE A 113 2.09 0.78 -5.64
C ILE A 113 3.39 1.17 -6.35
N PHE A 114 4.15 0.18 -6.80
CA PHE A 114 5.42 0.43 -7.48
C PHE A 114 5.22 1.15 -8.81
N GLU A 115 4.16 0.83 -9.55
CA GLU A 115 3.90 1.47 -10.83
C GLU A 115 3.60 2.95 -10.69
N ILE A 116 2.86 3.34 -9.65
CA ILE A 116 2.50 4.74 -9.47
C ILE A 116 3.70 5.61 -9.09
N ASN A 117 4.69 5.00 -8.46
CA ASN A 117 5.91 5.69 -8.04
C ASN A 117 7.01 5.60 -9.07
N SER A 118 6.78 4.90 -10.17
CA SER A 118 7.79 4.73 -11.22
C SER A 118 7.74 5.94 -12.16
N PRO A 119 8.87 6.61 -12.38
CA PRO A 119 8.94 7.62 -13.43
C PRO A 119 8.88 6.92 -14.76
N ALA A 120 7.75 6.98 -15.38
CA ALA A 120 7.56 6.34 -16.68
C ALA A 120 8.28 7.06 -17.77
#